data_c5ebf447e6fdaad386b52f0ae6de6eef
#
_entry.id   c5ebf447e6fdaad386b52f0ae6de6eef
#
_cell.length_a   1.000
_cell.length_b   1.000
_cell.length_c   1.000
_cell.angle_alpha   90.00
_cell.angle_beta   90.00
_cell.angle_gamma   90.00
#
_symmetry.space_group_name_H-M   'P 1'
#
loop_
_entity.id
_entity.type
_entity.pdbx_description
1 polymer ?
#
loop_
_entity_poly.entity_id
_entity_poly.type
_entity_poly.pdbx_seq_one_letter_code
_entity_poly.pdbx_strand_id
1 'polypeptide(L)'
;MHLSTIIFLIFTALASDSHAALTTMQQIQVETFEKMREVERYQIKIAEKHFLSGKFKVALAEYEKFLTLYEKSPGAPYAQLMWSHTMMNLKKPKTALRDGFQSVIDYWPKSNEATIAAYCMADAYRTMGEVKSAQKAFRFLIKEYPDHEIAVRSRTDLLHYARLHKDMDERLSLLNDLTFKVKRTDASKATCISAAHELAELHCFAQKLEEGKKALATTYSGPALFDQVYKLSAKTVQHLLNDPKTRPAALKLGDQLIATLRAETTVRPKLAKNLLYRVADLQGTLGRSSEIWNVYEEIGKKFGIDDGLRSRQASYYLSRKKRDDARRIYGEFEDVVVGQKAIAGMYLEEGKVNEAIEVYRHLLEIDGDHSGDHFWAIANCYERLSDWNKAIASYRQVDRFPSDYFAIARCHRRLGEHKEAIVLYNQIKIAEKSASEATLQIGFTYEEAKDKEKAIRTFQLTCKRYPNSPQASRAHAHLQNKYNINVTLGGTEQE
;
A
#
# COMPACT_ATOMS: atom_id res chain seq x y z
N MET A 1 -4.05 -7.19 -26.53
CA MET A 1 -2.76 -7.91 -26.47
C MET A 1 -1.90 -7.20 -25.43
N HIS A 2 -1.21 -7.91 -24.56
CA HIS A 2 -0.40 -7.51 -23.38
C HIS A 2 -1.13 -7.38 -22.04
N LEU A 3 -1.42 -8.54 -21.46
CA LEU A 3 -1.63 -8.70 -20.01
C LEU A 3 -1.39 -10.18 -19.60
N SER A 4 -0.25 -10.74 -19.97
CA SER A 4 0.07 -12.16 -19.66
C SER A 4 1.52 -12.40 -19.24
N THR A 5 2.23 -11.42 -18.68
CA THR A 5 3.68 -11.58 -18.43
C THR A 5 4.15 -11.13 -17.04
N ILE A 6 3.30 -11.09 -16.02
CA ILE A 6 3.71 -10.64 -14.65
C ILE A 6 3.56 -11.72 -13.55
N ILE A 7 3.20 -12.95 -13.86
CA ILE A 7 3.03 -14.01 -12.81
C ILE A 7 4.14 -15.07 -12.83
N PHE A 8 5.22 -14.91 -13.61
CA PHE A 8 6.24 -15.98 -13.72
C PHE A 8 7.64 -15.63 -13.15
N LEU A 9 7.78 -14.57 -12.34
CA LEU A 9 9.11 -14.06 -11.93
C LEU A 9 9.34 -13.97 -10.40
N ILE A 10 8.79 -14.89 -9.59
CA ILE A 10 9.13 -15.00 -8.15
C ILE A 10 9.66 -16.41 -7.77
N PHE A 11 10.17 -17.20 -8.69
CA PHE A 11 10.72 -18.52 -8.35
C PHE A 11 12.14 -18.81 -8.88
N THR A 12 12.91 -17.80 -9.26
CA THR A 12 14.32 -18.02 -9.63
C THR A 12 15.20 -16.87 -9.15
N ALA A 13 15.58 -16.88 -7.90
CA ALA A 13 16.86 -16.37 -7.39
C ALA A 13 16.94 -16.64 -5.89
N LEU A 14 17.73 -17.61 -5.51
CA LEU A 14 18.68 -17.59 -4.39
C LEU A 14 19.06 -19.04 -4.08
N ALA A 15 19.99 -19.55 -4.83
CA ALA A 15 20.82 -20.66 -4.37
C ALA A 15 21.86 -20.06 -3.41
N SER A 16 21.47 -19.92 -2.15
CA SER A 16 22.38 -19.86 -1.01
C SER A 16 21.92 -20.95 -0.07
N ASP A 17 22.85 -21.64 0.57
CA ASP A 17 22.65 -22.74 1.52
C ASP A 17 21.71 -22.40 2.69
N SER A 18 20.46 -22.06 2.41
CA SER A 18 19.37 -22.01 3.36
C SER A 18 18.77 -23.40 3.41
N HIS A 19 18.92 -24.10 4.54
CA HIS A 19 18.16 -25.31 4.81
C HIS A 19 16.68 -25.00 4.58
N ALA A 20 16.09 -25.58 3.53
CA ALA A 20 14.66 -25.43 3.27
C ALA A 20 13.90 -25.93 4.50
N ALA A 21 13.05 -25.09 5.10
CA ALA A 21 12.21 -25.47 6.22
C ALA A 21 10.90 -26.10 5.71
N LEU A 22 10.36 -27.07 6.44
CA LEU A 22 9.02 -27.58 6.18
C LEU A 22 7.99 -26.47 6.38
N THR A 23 7.02 -26.37 5.47
CA THR A 23 5.86 -25.48 5.66
C THR A 23 5.01 -25.98 6.83
N THR A 24 4.18 -25.11 7.42
CA THR A 24 3.29 -25.50 8.54
C THR A 24 2.42 -26.72 8.21
N MET A 25 2.03 -26.90 6.95
CA MET A 25 1.26 -28.07 6.49
C MET A 25 2.10 -29.35 6.29
N GLN A 26 3.41 -29.25 6.36
CA GLN A 26 4.36 -30.35 6.20
C GLN A 26 5.05 -30.71 7.51
N GLN A 27 4.63 -30.12 8.63
CA GLN A 27 5.20 -30.41 9.94
C GLN A 27 4.34 -31.43 10.68
N ILE A 28 4.99 -32.43 11.29
CA ILE A 28 4.30 -33.35 12.18
C ILE A 28 3.90 -32.63 13.48
N GLN A 29 2.71 -32.92 13.99
CA GLN A 29 2.28 -32.34 15.27
C GLN A 29 3.15 -32.88 16.41
N VAL A 30 3.53 -32.01 17.36
CA VAL A 30 4.41 -32.35 18.51
C VAL A 30 3.83 -33.52 19.30
N GLU A 31 2.53 -33.49 19.60
CA GLU A 31 1.84 -34.54 20.35
C GLU A 31 1.86 -35.89 19.62
N THR A 32 1.78 -35.90 18.29
CA THR A 32 1.89 -37.09 17.45
C THR A 32 3.32 -37.61 17.51
N PHE A 33 4.31 -36.74 17.35
CA PHE A 33 5.73 -37.09 17.40
C PHE A 33 6.16 -37.69 18.75
N GLU A 34 5.64 -37.12 19.86
CA GLU A 34 5.93 -37.64 21.22
C GLU A 34 5.36 -39.03 21.46
N LYS A 35 4.22 -39.37 20.86
CA LYS A 35 3.60 -40.70 20.99
C LYS A 35 4.28 -41.78 20.15
N MET A 36 5.17 -41.43 19.24
CA MET A 36 5.91 -42.36 18.40
C MET A 36 7.05 -42.98 19.18
N ARG A 37 7.38 -44.23 18.85
CA ARG A 37 8.61 -44.93 19.36
C ARG A 37 9.87 -44.24 18.79
N GLU A 38 10.98 -44.38 19.47
CA GLU A 38 12.24 -43.76 19.06
C GLU A 38 12.66 -44.14 17.63
N VAL A 39 12.54 -45.44 17.30
CA VAL A 39 12.84 -45.93 15.94
C VAL A 39 11.96 -45.33 14.86
N GLU A 40 10.69 -45.09 15.16
CA GLU A 40 9.73 -44.43 14.25
C GLU A 40 10.10 -42.99 14.04
N ARG A 41 10.41 -42.26 15.13
CA ARG A 41 10.87 -40.85 15.06
C ARG A 41 12.17 -40.74 14.26
N TYR A 42 13.09 -41.67 14.44
CA TYR A 42 14.34 -41.69 13.69
C TYR A 42 14.10 -41.89 12.19
N GLN A 43 13.24 -42.84 11.81
CA GLN A 43 12.90 -43.10 10.41
C GLN A 43 12.23 -41.90 9.72
N ILE A 44 11.31 -41.21 10.42
CA ILE A 44 10.68 -39.99 9.90
C ILE A 44 11.74 -38.89 9.67
N LYS A 45 12.65 -38.67 10.64
CA LYS A 45 13.70 -37.64 10.49
C LYS A 45 14.63 -37.92 9.29
N ILE A 46 14.92 -39.21 9.00
CA ILE A 46 15.71 -39.60 7.81
C ILE A 46 14.93 -39.18 6.53
N ALA A 47 13.67 -39.54 6.45
CA ALA A 47 12.83 -39.21 5.29
C ALA A 47 12.72 -37.70 5.10
N GLU A 48 12.45 -36.93 6.16
CA GLU A 48 12.41 -35.46 6.13
C GLU A 48 13.74 -34.83 5.70
N LYS A 49 14.88 -35.33 6.20
CA LYS A 49 16.20 -34.85 5.80
C LYS A 49 16.41 -34.99 4.28
N HIS A 50 16.01 -36.13 3.70
CA HIS A 50 16.10 -36.32 2.25
C HIS A 50 15.12 -35.45 1.48
N PHE A 51 13.90 -35.25 1.99
CA PHE A 51 12.91 -34.35 1.41
C PHE A 51 13.44 -32.92 1.39
N LEU A 52 13.94 -32.42 2.50
CA LEU A 52 14.51 -31.06 2.62
C LEU A 52 15.74 -30.84 1.74
N SER A 53 16.52 -31.91 1.51
CA SER A 53 17.69 -31.88 0.63
C SER A 53 17.32 -32.00 -0.88
N GLY A 54 16.03 -32.03 -1.23
CA GLY A 54 15.59 -32.23 -2.61
C GLY A 54 15.81 -33.63 -3.18
N LYS A 55 16.24 -34.60 -2.37
CA LYS A 55 16.47 -36.01 -2.77
C LYS A 55 15.17 -36.80 -2.74
N PHE A 56 14.17 -36.33 -3.53
CA PHE A 56 12.79 -36.80 -3.46
C PHE A 56 12.62 -38.30 -3.73
N LYS A 57 13.44 -38.93 -4.59
CA LYS A 57 13.38 -40.38 -4.83
C LYS A 57 13.78 -41.15 -3.57
N VAL A 58 14.80 -40.69 -2.82
CA VAL A 58 15.24 -41.32 -1.59
C VAL A 58 14.21 -41.06 -0.48
N ALA A 59 13.73 -39.81 -0.35
CA ALA A 59 12.70 -39.50 0.64
C ALA A 59 11.44 -40.36 0.44
N LEU A 60 11.02 -40.60 -0.81
CA LEU A 60 9.91 -41.45 -1.15
C LEU A 60 10.10 -42.88 -0.60
N ALA A 61 11.25 -43.49 -0.89
CA ALA A 61 11.56 -44.84 -0.42
C ALA A 61 11.60 -44.93 1.11
N GLU A 62 12.08 -43.88 1.80
CA GLU A 62 12.12 -43.84 3.26
C GLU A 62 10.71 -43.68 3.88
N TYR A 63 9.80 -42.90 3.24
CA TYR A 63 8.39 -42.86 3.65
C TYR A 63 7.67 -44.17 3.37
N GLU A 64 7.88 -44.82 2.22
CA GLU A 64 7.33 -46.14 1.90
C GLU A 64 7.79 -47.20 2.91
N LYS A 65 9.07 -47.19 3.26
CA LYS A 65 9.64 -48.07 4.30
C LYS A 65 8.97 -47.84 5.66
N PHE A 66 8.74 -46.57 6.04
CA PHE A 66 8.03 -46.25 7.28
C PHE A 66 6.61 -46.82 7.27
N LEU A 67 5.86 -46.60 6.20
CA LEU A 67 4.50 -47.07 6.06
C LEU A 67 4.39 -48.60 6.09
N THR A 68 5.40 -49.30 5.52
CA THR A 68 5.45 -50.77 5.52
C THR A 68 5.77 -51.31 6.89
N LEU A 69 6.75 -50.73 7.61
CA LEU A 69 7.25 -51.25 8.88
C LEU A 69 6.39 -50.80 10.08
N TYR A 70 5.74 -49.64 9.97
CA TYR A 70 5.05 -48.98 11.09
C TYR A 70 3.64 -48.54 10.73
N GLU A 71 2.88 -49.36 10.04
CA GLU A 71 1.53 -49.09 9.56
C GLU A 71 0.58 -48.58 10.68
N LYS A 72 0.73 -49.13 11.90
CA LYS A 72 -0.10 -48.76 13.07
C LYS A 72 0.50 -47.61 13.91
N SER A 73 1.59 -47.01 13.47
CA SER A 73 2.19 -45.88 14.17
C SER A 73 1.28 -44.64 14.15
N PRO A 74 1.25 -43.84 15.23
CA PRO A 74 0.62 -42.52 15.22
C PRO A 74 1.17 -41.58 14.11
N GLY A 75 2.41 -41.84 13.64
CA GLY A 75 3.04 -41.09 12.56
C GLY A 75 2.68 -41.56 11.15
N ALA A 76 1.89 -42.65 10.98
CA ALA A 76 1.56 -43.18 9.66
C ALA A 76 0.75 -42.21 8.80
N PRO A 77 -0.26 -41.44 9.33
CA PRO A 77 -0.95 -40.42 8.56
C PRO A 77 0.00 -39.35 8.02
N TYR A 78 0.93 -38.90 8.86
CA TYR A 78 1.96 -37.93 8.46
C TYR A 78 2.91 -38.49 7.39
N ALA A 79 3.39 -39.72 7.56
CA ALA A 79 4.25 -40.35 6.57
C ALA A 79 3.56 -40.46 5.19
N GLN A 80 2.29 -40.83 5.17
CA GLN A 80 1.47 -40.88 3.92
C GLN A 80 1.25 -39.50 3.32
N LEU A 81 0.99 -38.48 4.13
CA LEU A 81 0.90 -37.08 3.69
C LEU A 81 2.20 -36.62 3.03
N MET A 82 3.37 -36.89 3.68
CA MET A 82 4.65 -36.48 3.15
C MET A 82 5.09 -37.30 1.93
N TRP A 83 4.69 -38.57 1.84
CA TRP A 83 4.79 -39.38 0.63
C TRP A 83 4.07 -38.70 -0.55
N SER A 84 2.85 -38.18 -0.30
CA SER A 84 2.05 -37.49 -1.31
C SER A 84 2.73 -36.19 -1.77
N HIS A 85 3.24 -35.39 -0.85
CA HIS A 85 4.03 -34.19 -1.18
C HIS A 85 5.28 -34.56 -1.98
N THR A 86 5.93 -35.67 -1.66
CA THR A 86 7.11 -36.15 -2.37
C THR A 86 6.76 -36.53 -3.82
N MET A 87 5.63 -37.18 -4.02
CA MET A 87 5.09 -37.48 -5.37
C MET A 87 4.77 -36.23 -6.18
N MET A 88 4.21 -35.16 -5.53
CA MET A 88 4.01 -33.85 -6.17
C MET A 88 5.33 -33.25 -6.67
N ASN A 89 6.38 -33.30 -5.83
CA ASN A 89 7.73 -32.83 -6.20
C ASN A 89 8.36 -33.65 -7.32
N LEU A 90 8.08 -34.94 -7.38
CA LEU A 90 8.51 -35.84 -8.48
C LEU A 90 7.69 -35.65 -9.77
N LYS A 91 6.80 -34.65 -9.82
CA LYS A 91 5.92 -34.36 -10.97
C LYS A 91 4.96 -35.52 -11.31
N LYS A 92 4.48 -36.22 -10.29
CA LYS A 92 3.48 -37.31 -10.41
C LYS A 92 2.16 -36.92 -9.70
N PRO A 93 1.49 -35.83 -10.10
CA PRO A 93 0.32 -35.31 -9.37
C PRO A 93 -0.86 -36.30 -9.34
N LYS A 94 -1.11 -37.05 -10.42
CA LYS A 94 -2.21 -38.04 -10.43
C LYS A 94 -2.02 -39.14 -9.40
N THR A 95 -0.81 -39.66 -9.23
CA THR A 95 -0.46 -40.64 -8.20
C THR A 95 -0.55 -40.04 -6.80
N ALA A 96 -0.04 -38.80 -6.63
CA ALA A 96 -0.14 -38.10 -5.36
C ALA A 96 -1.60 -37.89 -4.92
N LEU A 97 -2.49 -37.57 -5.87
CA LEU A 97 -3.91 -37.38 -5.58
C LEU A 97 -4.61 -38.69 -5.22
N ARG A 98 -4.49 -39.71 -6.08
CA ARG A 98 -5.25 -40.96 -5.94
C ARG A 98 -4.69 -41.87 -4.84
N ASP A 99 -3.38 -42.15 -4.89
CA ASP A 99 -2.74 -43.14 -4.04
C ASP A 99 -2.06 -42.52 -2.80
N GLY A 100 -2.01 -41.19 -2.77
CA GLY A 100 -1.41 -40.43 -1.70
C GLY A 100 -2.42 -39.71 -0.81
N PHE A 101 -2.81 -38.49 -1.18
CA PHE A 101 -3.71 -37.68 -0.34
C PHE A 101 -5.07 -38.34 -0.09
N GLN A 102 -5.65 -39.02 -1.09
CA GLN A 102 -6.92 -39.75 -0.90
C GLN A 102 -6.78 -40.83 0.14
N SER A 103 -5.65 -41.58 0.14
CA SER A 103 -5.39 -42.63 1.14
C SER A 103 -5.31 -42.08 2.57
N VAL A 104 -4.74 -40.86 2.76
CA VAL A 104 -4.75 -40.23 4.10
C VAL A 104 -6.19 -40.01 4.58
N ILE A 105 -7.06 -39.54 3.71
CA ILE A 105 -8.46 -39.24 4.02
C ILE A 105 -9.23 -40.53 4.31
N ASP A 106 -9.01 -41.57 3.53
CA ASP A 106 -9.77 -42.83 3.62
C ASP A 106 -9.37 -43.65 4.85
N TYR A 107 -8.08 -43.73 5.13
CA TYR A 107 -7.58 -44.58 6.24
C TYR A 107 -7.56 -43.87 7.60
N TRP A 108 -7.39 -42.53 7.60
CA TRP A 108 -7.31 -41.74 8.84
C TRP A 108 -8.20 -40.51 8.83
N PRO A 109 -9.53 -40.64 8.56
CA PRO A 109 -10.44 -39.52 8.29
C PRO A 109 -10.56 -38.50 9.45
N LYS A 110 -10.22 -38.91 10.66
CA LYS A 110 -10.25 -38.04 11.87
C LYS A 110 -8.90 -37.41 12.22
N SER A 111 -7.87 -37.67 11.45
CA SER A 111 -6.55 -37.09 11.69
C SER A 111 -6.48 -35.66 11.17
N ASN A 112 -5.59 -34.86 11.74
CA ASN A 112 -5.26 -33.53 11.24
C ASN A 112 -4.69 -33.62 9.80
N GLU A 113 -3.92 -34.67 9.53
CA GLU A 113 -3.31 -34.93 8.24
C GLU A 113 -4.35 -35.19 7.15
N ALA A 114 -5.51 -35.76 7.48
CA ALA A 114 -6.62 -35.93 6.52
C ALA A 114 -7.20 -34.58 6.08
N THR A 115 -7.34 -33.64 7.01
CA THR A 115 -7.78 -32.29 6.69
C THR A 115 -6.78 -31.56 5.81
N ILE A 116 -5.48 -31.68 6.13
CA ILE A 116 -4.40 -31.13 5.32
C ILE A 116 -4.36 -31.77 3.93
N ALA A 117 -4.49 -33.12 3.85
CA ALA A 117 -4.51 -33.85 2.59
C ALA A 117 -5.66 -33.40 1.68
N ALA A 118 -6.86 -33.19 2.23
CA ALA A 118 -8.01 -32.71 1.50
C ALA A 118 -7.74 -31.28 0.91
N TYR A 119 -7.08 -30.42 1.68
CA TYR A 119 -6.68 -29.10 1.18
C TYR A 119 -5.61 -29.22 0.08
N CYS A 120 -4.59 -30.05 0.29
CA CYS A 120 -3.55 -30.28 -0.71
C CYS A 120 -4.10 -30.86 -2.02
N MET A 121 -5.14 -31.69 -1.96
CA MET A 121 -5.85 -32.15 -3.15
C MET A 121 -6.51 -31.01 -3.91
N ALA A 122 -7.20 -30.11 -3.20
CA ALA A 122 -7.83 -28.95 -3.82
C ALA A 122 -6.80 -28.02 -4.47
N ASP A 123 -5.65 -27.80 -3.79
CA ASP A 123 -4.54 -27.01 -4.29
C ASP A 123 -3.86 -27.65 -5.50
N ALA A 124 -3.68 -28.97 -5.49
CA ALA A 124 -3.15 -29.73 -6.62
C ALA A 124 -4.06 -29.60 -7.87
N TYR A 125 -5.38 -29.75 -7.70
CA TYR A 125 -6.34 -29.52 -8.80
C TYR A 125 -6.26 -28.09 -9.33
N ARG A 126 -6.14 -27.10 -8.44
CA ARG A 126 -5.95 -25.69 -8.82
C ARG A 126 -4.70 -25.50 -9.66
N THR A 127 -3.57 -26.08 -9.23
CA THR A 127 -2.28 -25.99 -9.92
C THR A 127 -2.32 -26.67 -11.30
N MET A 128 -3.10 -27.73 -11.45
CA MET A 128 -3.32 -28.43 -12.71
C MET A 128 -4.31 -27.72 -13.65
N GLY A 129 -4.93 -26.62 -13.20
CA GLY A 129 -5.94 -25.88 -13.96
C GLY A 129 -7.33 -26.54 -13.92
N GLU A 130 -7.52 -27.57 -13.12
CA GLU A 130 -8.79 -28.28 -12.95
C GLU A 130 -9.74 -27.55 -11.97
N VAL A 131 -10.18 -26.35 -12.36
CA VAL A 131 -10.94 -25.43 -11.50
C VAL A 131 -12.18 -26.09 -10.87
N LYS A 132 -12.96 -26.85 -11.63
CA LYS A 132 -14.17 -27.52 -11.11
C LYS A 132 -13.84 -28.56 -10.04
N SER A 133 -12.77 -29.34 -10.24
CA SER A 133 -12.29 -30.33 -9.28
C SER A 133 -11.78 -29.65 -8.00
N ALA A 134 -11.02 -28.56 -8.14
CA ALA A 134 -10.55 -27.75 -7.02
C ALA A 134 -11.71 -27.20 -6.18
N GLN A 135 -12.70 -26.58 -6.82
CA GLN A 135 -13.88 -26.05 -6.12
C GLN A 135 -14.67 -27.17 -5.39
N LYS A 136 -14.82 -28.33 -6.03
CA LYS A 136 -15.49 -29.48 -5.39
C LYS A 136 -14.74 -29.95 -4.15
N ALA A 137 -13.40 -30.03 -4.23
CA ALA A 137 -12.55 -30.41 -3.11
C ALA A 137 -12.58 -29.39 -1.96
N PHE A 138 -12.58 -28.08 -2.25
CA PHE A 138 -12.75 -27.05 -1.22
C PHE A 138 -14.13 -27.13 -0.54
N ARG A 139 -15.22 -27.37 -1.29
CA ARG A 139 -16.56 -27.54 -0.71
C ARG A 139 -16.65 -28.80 0.15
N PHE A 140 -16.04 -29.92 -0.28
CA PHE A 140 -15.91 -31.13 0.53
C PHE A 140 -15.25 -30.83 1.86
N LEU A 141 -14.11 -30.12 1.85
CA LEU A 141 -13.37 -29.78 3.04
C LEU A 141 -14.19 -28.92 4.02
N ILE A 142 -14.91 -27.94 3.52
CA ILE A 142 -15.79 -27.08 4.33
C ILE A 142 -16.91 -27.88 4.98
N LYS A 143 -17.44 -28.90 4.28
CA LYS A 143 -18.51 -29.75 4.77
C LYS A 143 -18.06 -30.75 5.82
N GLU A 144 -16.94 -31.45 5.56
CA GLU A 144 -16.48 -32.53 6.43
C GLU A 144 -15.66 -32.03 7.64
N TYR A 145 -14.99 -30.86 7.52
CA TYR A 145 -14.13 -30.28 8.56
C TYR A 145 -14.48 -28.83 8.88
N PRO A 146 -15.75 -28.47 9.17
CA PRO A 146 -16.24 -27.09 9.24
C PRO A 146 -15.53 -26.20 10.27
N ASP A 147 -15.07 -26.80 11.38
CA ASP A 147 -14.45 -26.10 12.51
C ASP A 147 -12.91 -25.98 12.39
N HIS A 148 -12.32 -26.66 11.43
CA HIS A 148 -10.87 -26.59 11.22
C HIS A 148 -10.47 -25.28 10.53
N GLU A 149 -9.33 -24.71 10.91
CA GLU A 149 -8.85 -23.44 10.33
C GLU A 149 -8.67 -23.50 8.79
N ILE A 150 -8.33 -24.68 8.26
CA ILE A 150 -8.22 -24.91 6.81
C ILE A 150 -9.58 -24.72 6.10
N ALA A 151 -10.69 -24.97 6.77
CA ALA A 151 -12.01 -24.69 6.19
C ALA A 151 -12.26 -23.17 6.02
N VAL A 152 -11.67 -22.33 6.87
CA VAL A 152 -11.70 -20.88 6.70
C VAL A 152 -10.91 -20.49 5.43
N ARG A 153 -9.74 -21.07 5.27
CA ARG A 153 -8.90 -20.87 4.08
C ARG A 153 -9.60 -21.33 2.80
N SER A 154 -10.26 -22.49 2.84
CA SER A 154 -11.03 -23.01 1.72
C SER A 154 -12.20 -22.12 1.32
N ARG A 155 -12.90 -21.49 2.31
CA ARG A 155 -13.92 -20.48 2.03
C ARG A 155 -13.33 -19.25 1.35
N THR A 156 -12.11 -18.84 1.73
CA THR A 156 -11.40 -17.71 1.09
C THR A 156 -11.01 -18.04 -0.35
N ASP A 157 -10.55 -19.26 -0.60
CA ASP A 157 -10.21 -19.73 -1.96
C ASP A 157 -11.46 -19.79 -2.86
N LEU A 158 -12.58 -20.33 -2.36
CA LEU A 158 -13.85 -20.31 -3.08
C LEU A 158 -14.37 -18.89 -3.32
N LEU A 159 -14.23 -18.00 -2.33
CA LEU A 159 -14.61 -16.60 -2.45
C LEU A 159 -13.80 -15.90 -3.56
N HIS A 160 -12.52 -16.25 -3.70
CA HIS A 160 -11.72 -15.77 -4.83
C HIS A 160 -12.29 -16.22 -6.18
N TYR A 161 -12.69 -17.50 -6.32
CA TYR A 161 -13.34 -17.98 -7.53
C TYR A 161 -14.69 -17.30 -7.78
N ALA A 162 -15.53 -17.13 -6.75
CA ALA A 162 -16.81 -16.46 -6.87
C ALA A 162 -16.65 -15.00 -7.36
N ARG A 163 -15.62 -14.27 -6.86
CA ARG A 163 -15.29 -12.92 -7.35
C ARG A 163 -14.83 -12.93 -8.80
N LEU A 164 -13.97 -13.88 -9.18
CA LEU A 164 -13.41 -13.99 -10.53
C LEU A 164 -14.51 -14.29 -11.56
N HIS A 165 -15.43 -15.18 -11.23
CA HIS A 165 -16.54 -15.57 -12.10
C HIS A 165 -17.78 -14.69 -11.95
N LYS A 166 -17.73 -13.66 -11.08
CA LYS A 166 -18.85 -12.75 -10.76
C LYS A 166 -20.11 -13.51 -10.26
N ASP A 167 -19.89 -14.65 -9.61
CA ASP A 167 -20.95 -15.42 -8.97
C ASP A 167 -21.36 -14.75 -7.65
N MET A 168 -22.40 -13.94 -7.72
CA MET A 168 -22.83 -13.13 -6.59
C MET A 168 -23.50 -13.97 -5.50
N ASP A 169 -24.20 -15.03 -5.86
CA ASP A 169 -24.92 -15.89 -4.90
C ASP A 169 -23.92 -16.70 -4.06
N GLU A 170 -22.94 -17.33 -4.71
CA GLU A 170 -21.85 -18.03 -3.99
C GLU A 170 -21.03 -17.04 -3.15
N ARG A 171 -20.73 -15.86 -3.69
CA ARG A 171 -19.99 -14.80 -2.97
C ARG A 171 -20.71 -14.40 -1.69
N LEU A 172 -22.02 -14.10 -1.76
CA LEU A 172 -22.82 -13.73 -0.59
C LEU A 172 -22.90 -14.88 0.42
N SER A 173 -23.10 -16.13 -0.05
CA SER A 173 -23.15 -17.31 0.82
C SER A 173 -21.86 -17.48 1.62
N LEU A 174 -20.69 -17.42 0.95
CA LEU A 174 -19.38 -17.58 1.59
C LEU A 174 -19.06 -16.43 2.55
N LEU A 175 -19.41 -15.20 2.18
CA LEU A 175 -19.25 -14.04 3.07
C LEU A 175 -20.15 -14.13 4.30
N ASN A 176 -21.39 -14.61 4.17
CA ASN A 176 -22.28 -14.87 5.30
C ASN A 176 -21.68 -15.93 6.25
N ASP A 177 -21.15 -17.02 5.71
CA ASP A 177 -20.52 -18.07 6.51
C ASP A 177 -19.32 -17.51 7.29
N LEU A 178 -18.41 -16.79 6.62
CA LEU A 178 -17.23 -16.16 7.25
C LEU A 178 -17.62 -15.11 8.29
N THR A 179 -18.70 -14.38 8.08
CA THR A 179 -19.15 -13.30 8.98
C THR A 179 -19.85 -13.82 10.22
N PHE A 180 -20.77 -14.81 10.07
CA PHE A 180 -21.71 -15.17 11.11
C PHE A 180 -21.53 -16.58 11.68
N LYS A 181 -20.97 -17.55 10.90
CA LYS A 181 -20.87 -18.94 11.32
C LYS A 181 -19.47 -19.36 11.76
N VAL A 182 -18.42 -18.78 11.16
CA VAL A 182 -17.05 -19.13 11.48
C VAL A 182 -16.67 -18.58 12.86
N LYS A 183 -16.15 -19.47 13.74
CA LYS A 183 -15.62 -19.08 15.04
C LYS A 183 -14.39 -18.18 14.85
N ARG A 184 -14.35 -17.06 15.53
CA ARG A 184 -13.22 -16.12 15.48
C ARG A 184 -12.10 -16.57 16.40
N THR A 185 -11.06 -17.08 15.82
CA THR A 185 -9.77 -17.39 16.47
C THR A 185 -8.74 -16.36 16.02
N ASP A 186 -7.54 -16.35 16.60
CA ASP A 186 -6.47 -15.45 16.14
C ASP A 186 -6.14 -15.66 14.66
N ALA A 187 -6.18 -16.89 14.18
CA ALA A 187 -5.95 -17.23 12.77
C ALA A 187 -7.08 -16.77 11.82
N SER A 188 -8.35 -16.84 12.26
CA SER A 188 -9.52 -16.52 11.43
C SER A 188 -10.01 -15.07 11.55
N LYS A 189 -9.64 -14.38 12.62
CA LYS A 189 -10.19 -13.05 12.99
C LYS A 189 -10.08 -12.02 11.87
N ALA A 190 -8.90 -11.88 11.28
CA ALA A 190 -8.68 -10.91 10.20
C ALA A 190 -9.55 -11.21 8.97
N THR A 191 -9.67 -12.49 8.59
CA THR A 191 -10.51 -12.95 7.48
C THR A 191 -11.98 -12.69 7.74
N CYS A 192 -12.48 -13.00 8.95
CA CYS A 192 -13.86 -12.75 9.34
C CYS A 192 -14.20 -11.25 9.36
N ILE A 193 -13.29 -10.40 9.83
CA ILE A 193 -13.46 -8.94 9.80
C ILE A 193 -13.54 -8.44 8.36
N SER A 194 -12.63 -8.87 7.50
CA SER A 194 -12.63 -8.50 6.08
C SER A 194 -13.93 -8.95 5.38
N ALA A 195 -14.39 -10.17 5.66
CA ALA A 195 -15.64 -10.70 5.12
C ALA A 195 -16.85 -9.89 5.59
N ALA A 196 -16.89 -9.50 6.88
CA ALA A 196 -17.97 -8.68 7.43
C ALA A 196 -18.05 -7.30 6.76
N HIS A 197 -16.91 -6.66 6.48
CA HIS A 197 -16.86 -5.39 5.77
C HIS A 197 -17.35 -5.53 4.32
N GLU A 198 -16.87 -6.53 3.59
CA GLU A 198 -17.28 -6.77 2.21
C GLU A 198 -18.78 -7.11 2.11
N LEU A 199 -19.28 -7.98 3.01
CA LEU A 199 -20.69 -8.32 3.09
C LEU A 199 -21.55 -7.08 3.37
N ALA A 200 -21.12 -6.25 4.33
CA ALA A 200 -21.81 -5.03 4.66
C ALA A 200 -21.86 -4.06 3.47
N GLU A 201 -20.76 -3.92 2.73
CA GLU A 201 -20.72 -3.08 1.52
C GLU A 201 -21.68 -3.58 0.43
N LEU A 202 -21.70 -4.89 0.15
CA LEU A 202 -22.61 -5.48 -0.82
C LEU A 202 -24.08 -5.27 -0.44
N HIS A 203 -24.43 -5.48 0.83
CA HIS A 203 -25.77 -5.23 1.32
C HIS A 203 -26.17 -3.76 1.22
N CYS A 204 -25.29 -2.86 1.61
CA CYS A 204 -25.58 -1.42 1.56
C CYS A 204 -25.75 -0.91 0.12
N PHE A 205 -24.90 -1.36 -0.82
CA PHE A 205 -25.05 -1.01 -2.24
C PHE A 205 -26.34 -1.56 -2.85
N ALA A 206 -26.82 -2.71 -2.33
CA ALA A 206 -28.14 -3.25 -2.65
C ALA A 206 -29.28 -2.60 -1.84
N GLN A 207 -29.03 -1.47 -1.15
CA GLN A 207 -29.99 -0.71 -0.33
C GLN A 207 -30.53 -1.48 0.89
N LYS A 208 -29.81 -2.53 1.35
CA LYS A 208 -30.13 -3.35 2.52
C LYS A 208 -29.27 -2.91 3.72
N LEU A 209 -29.53 -1.69 4.23
CA LEU A 209 -28.67 -1.06 5.24
C LEU A 209 -28.65 -1.80 6.58
N GLU A 210 -29.80 -2.36 7.02
CA GLU A 210 -29.86 -3.07 8.29
C GLU A 210 -29.06 -4.38 8.25
N GLU A 211 -29.04 -5.07 7.12
CA GLU A 211 -28.20 -6.25 6.90
C GLU A 211 -26.71 -5.86 6.91
N GLY A 212 -26.36 -4.75 6.27
CA GLY A 212 -25.01 -4.21 6.32
C GLY A 212 -24.56 -3.85 7.74
N LYS A 213 -25.44 -3.19 8.52
CA LYS A 213 -25.19 -2.88 9.92
C LYS A 213 -25.03 -4.14 10.79
N LYS A 214 -25.87 -5.17 10.58
CA LYS A 214 -25.74 -6.46 11.28
C LYS A 214 -24.38 -7.10 11.00
N ALA A 215 -23.91 -7.08 9.76
CA ALA A 215 -22.58 -7.60 9.41
C ALA A 215 -21.46 -6.86 10.18
N LEU A 216 -21.47 -5.52 10.22
CA LEU A 216 -20.51 -4.73 10.97
C LEU A 216 -20.59 -4.94 12.48
N ALA A 217 -21.80 -5.16 13.02
CA ALA A 217 -22.03 -5.39 14.46
C ALA A 217 -21.38 -6.68 14.97
N THR A 218 -21.02 -7.61 14.09
CA THR A 218 -20.21 -8.79 14.46
C THR A 218 -18.78 -8.41 14.87
N THR A 219 -18.31 -7.24 14.48
CA THR A 219 -16.93 -6.79 14.70
C THR A 219 -16.85 -5.56 15.61
N TYR A 220 -17.82 -4.66 15.52
CA TYR A 220 -17.82 -3.36 16.18
C TYR A 220 -19.03 -3.22 17.09
N SER A 221 -18.90 -2.39 18.13
CA SER A 221 -19.99 -2.03 19.05
C SER A 221 -19.92 -0.54 19.41
N GLY A 222 -21.00 0.01 19.95
CA GLY A 222 -21.06 1.37 20.43
C GLY A 222 -20.59 2.43 19.42
N PRO A 223 -19.73 3.38 19.86
CA PRO A 223 -19.24 4.47 18.99
C PRO A 223 -18.49 3.98 17.74
N ALA A 224 -17.73 2.90 17.85
CA ALA A 224 -16.98 2.34 16.72
C ALA A 224 -17.92 1.78 15.66
N LEU A 225 -19.00 1.12 16.06
CA LEU A 225 -20.03 0.65 15.12
C LEU A 225 -20.68 1.82 14.40
N PHE A 226 -21.08 2.88 15.13
CA PHE A 226 -21.65 4.08 14.55
C PHE A 226 -20.74 4.67 13.48
N ASP A 227 -19.44 4.82 13.76
CA ASP A 227 -18.47 5.38 12.80
C ASP A 227 -18.33 4.51 11.56
N GLN A 228 -18.33 3.18 11.68
CA GLN A 228 -18.25 2.28 10.54
C GLN A 228 -19.52 2.30 9.69
N VAL A 229 -20.68 2.30 10.34
CA VAL A 229 -22.00 2.43 9.66
C VAL A 229 -22.08 3.77 8.93
N TYR A 230 -21.64 4.86 9.55
CA TYR A 230 -21.60 6.18 8.89
C TYR A 230 -20.73 6.16 7.63
N LYS A 231 -19.46 5.69 7.75
CA LYS A 231 -18.52 5.61 6.62
C LYS A 231 -19.10 4.81 5.46
N LEU A 232 -19.70 3.67 5.78
CA LEU A 232 -20.30 2.79 4.78
C LEU A 232 -21.53 3.43 4.14
N SER A 233 -22.41 4.06 4.91
CA SER A 233 -23.61 4.74 4.40
C SER A 233 -23.22 5.93 3.51
N ALA A 234 -22.22 6.72 3.89
CA ALA A 234 -21.72 7.82 3.07
C ALA A 234 -21.12 7.32 1.73
N LYS A 235 -20.36 6.22 1.77
CA LYS A 235 -19.86 5.54 0.55
C LYS A 235 -21.00 5.02 -0.33
N THR A 236 -22.05 4.51 0.29
CA THR A 236 -23.25 4.04 -0.42
C THR A 236 -23.99 5.19 -1.10
N VAL A 237 -24.16 6.34 -0.42
CA VAL A 237 -24.74 7.56 -1.02
C VAL A 237 -23.95 7.94 -2.27
N GLN A 238 -22.62 8.01 -2.16
CA GLN A 238 -21.78 8.36 -3.31
C GLN A 238 -21.89 7.36 -4.46
N HIS A 239 -21.95 6.06 -4.15
CA HIS A 239 -22.14 4.99 -5.14
C HIS A 239 -23.47 5.13 -5.88
N LEU A 240 -24.57 5.32 -5.14
CA LEU A 240 -25.91 5.46 -5.69
C LEU A 240 -26.13 6.75 -6.49
N LEU A 241 -25.37 7.82 -6.21
CA LEU A 241 -25.42 9.08 -6.97
C LEU A 241 -24.88 8.95 -8.41
N ASN A 242 -24.03 7.94 -8.67
CA ASN A 242 -23.42 7.75 -9.99
C ASN A 242 -24.41 7.21 -11.05
N ASP A 243 -25.52 6.58 -10.63
CA ASP A 243 -26.56 6.10 -11.53
C ASP A 243 -27.84 6.96 -11.36
N PRO A 244 -28.34 7.58 -12.43
CA PRO A 244 -29.57 8.36 -12.40
C PRO A 244 -30.78 7.62 -11.82
N LYS A 245 -30.87 6.30 -12.02
CA LYS A 245 -31.98 5.46 -11.53
C LYS A 245 -31.97 5.32 -10.01
N THR A 246 -30.79 5.30 -9.38
CA THR A 246 -30.63 5.13 -7.92
C THR A 246 -30.47 6.47 -7.20
N ARG A 247 -30.34 7.57 -7.93
CA ARG A 247 -30.19 8.92 -7.34
C ARG A 247 -31.27 9.30 -6.33
N PRO A 248 -32.59 9.04 -6.54
CA PRO A 248 -33.60 9.35 -5.52
C PRO A 248 -33.37 8.58 -4.21
N ALA A 249 -32.92 7.32 -4.28
CA ALA A 249 -32.57 6.53 -3.11
C ALA A 249 -31.34 7.10 -2.40
N ALA A 250 -30.34 7.57 -3.15
CA ALA A 250 -29.17 8.26 -2.60
C ALA A 250 -29.54 9.52 -1.81
N LEU A 251 -30.42 10.35 -2.36
CA LEU A 251 -30.88 11.57 -1.69
C LEU A 251 -31.62 11.25 -0.39
N LYS A 252 -32.55 10.28 -0.44
CA LYS A 252 -33.28 9.82 0.76
C LYS A 252 -32.35 9.29 1.85
N LEU A 253 -31.39 8.44 1.47
CA LEU A 253 -30.38 7.93 2.40
C LEU A 253 -29.50 9.03 2.99
N GLY A 254 -29.10 9.99 2.16
CA GLY A 254 -28.34 11.17 2.59
C GLY A 254 -29.09 11.99 3.64
N ASP A 255 -30.39 12.25 3.41
CA ASP A 255 -31.24 12.98 4.35
C ASP A 255 -31.39 12.23 5.70
N GLN A 256 -31.59 10.91 5.65
CA GLN A 256 -31.65 10.08 6.85
C GLN A 256 -30.32 10.12 7.63
N LEU A 257 -29.20 10.08 6.92
CA LEU A 257 -27.88 10.12 7.53
C LEU A 257 -27.58 11.47 8.16
N ILE A 258 -27.99 12.59 7.52
CA ILE A 258 -27.91 13.94 8.07
C ILE A 258 -28.73 14.05 9.36
N ALA A 259 -29.97 13.56 9.33
CA ALA A 259 -30.83 13.56 10.53
C ALA A 259 -30.19 12.76 11.68
N THR A 260 -29.62 11.59 11.38
CA THR A 260 -28.91 10.76 12.37
C THR A 260 -27.70 11.48 12.95
N LEU A 261 -26.86 12.11 12.11
CA LEU A 261 -25.70 12.89 12.55
C LEU A 261 -26.11 14.05 13.47
N ARG A 262 -27.18 14.75 13.11
CA ARG A 262 -27.69 15.86 13.91
C ARG A 262 -28.24 15.38 15.27
N ALA A 263 -28.96 14.27 15.32
CA ALA A 263 -29.42 13.68 16.57
C ALA A 263 -28.23 13.28 17.47
N GLU A 264 -27.16 12.74 16.89
CA GLU A 264 -25.95 12.37 17.64
C GLU A 264 -25.22 13.59 18.25
N THR A 265 -25.39 14.80 17.73
CA THR A 265 -24.77 16.00 18.33
C THR A 265 -25.26 16.28 19.76
N THR A 266 -26.49 15.90 20.07
CA THR A 266 -27.06 16.02 21.44
C THR A 266 -26.62 14.88 22.35
N VAL A 267 -26.49 13.67 21.80
CA VAL A 267 -26.05 12.48 22.55
C VAL A 267 -24.55 12.56 22.85
N ARG A 268 -23.77 13.15 21.97
CA ARG A 268 -22.30 13.23 22.06
C ARG A 268 -21.82 14.69 21.90
N PRO A 269 -22.06 15.56 22.88
CA PRO A 269 -21.76 16.98 22.74
C PRO A 269 -20.28 17.29 22.52
N LYS A 270 -19.36 16.46 23.05
CA LYS A 270 -17.90 16.60 22.82
C LYS A 270 -17.50 16.36 21.36
N LEU A 271 -18.29 15.63 20.60
CA LEU A 271 -18.05 15.34 19.17
C LEU A 271 -18.95 16.18 18.25
N ALA A 272 -19.82 17.01 18.81
CA ALA A 272 -20.85 17.72 18.06
C ALA A 272 -20.27 18.57 16.90
N LYS A 273 -19.16 19.28 17.12
CA LYS A 273 -18.47 20.05 16.06
C LYS A 273 -18.04 19.15 14.90
N ASN A 274 -17.42 18.00 15.20
CA ASN A 274 -16.99 17.05 14.16
C ASN A 274 -18.16 16.37 13.44
N LEU A 275 -19.27 16.11 14.16
CA LEU A 275 -20.48 15.56 13.55
C LEU A 275 -21.12 16.57 12.58
N LEU A 276 -21.13 17.87 12.93
CA LEU A 276 -21.61 18.92 12.03
C LEU A 276 -20.70 19.08 10.82
N TYR A 277 -19.38 18.92 10.94
CA TYR A 277 -18.51 18.88 9.75
C TYR A 277 -18.87 17.73 8.82
N ARG A 278 -19.20 16.53 9.36
CA ARG A 278 -19.69 15.41 8.55
C ARG A 278 -21.03 15.73 7.85
N VAL A 279 -21.91 16.50 8.52
CA VAL A 279 -23.14 17.01 7.87
C VAL A 279 -22.80 17.91 6.68
N ALA A 280 -21.89 18.86 6.86
CA ALA A 280 -21.47 19.75 5.77
C ALA A 280 -20.85 18.95 4.60
N ASP A 281 -19.97 17.98 4.88
CA ASP A 281 -19.35 17.13 3.87
C ASP A 281 -20.41 16.31 3.09
N LEU A 282 -21.43 15.80 3.80
CA LEU A 282 -22.52 15.04 3.17
C LEU A 282 -23.44 15.95 2.33
N GLN A 283 -23.73 17.17 2.77
CA GLN A 283 -24.45 18.16 1.96
C GLN A 283 -23.68 18.46 0.66
N GLY A 284 -22.34 18.54 0.73
CA GLY A 284 -21.48 18.68 -0.43
C GLY A 284 -21.61 17.50 -1.40
N THR A 285 -21.58 16.27 -0.88
CA THR A 285 -21.77 15.05 -1.67
C THR A 285 -23.13 15.04 -2.38
N LEU A 286 -24.18 15.54 -1.73
CA LEU A 286 -25.52 15.64 -2.30
C LEU A 286 -25.68 16.83 -3.27
N GLY A 287 -24.65 17.66 -3.48
CA GLY A 287 -24.68 18.82 -4.35
C GLY A 287 -25.43 20.04 -3.77
N ARG A 288 -25.72 20.04 -2.47
CA ARG A 288 -26.50 21.08 -1.77
C ARG A 288 -25.60 22.15 -1.21
N SER A 289 -25.11 22.96 -2.07
CA SER A 289 -24.04 23.91 -1.76
C SER A 289 -24.41 25.02 -0.75
N SER A 290 -25.63 25.53 -0.77
CA SER A 290 -26.11 26.53 0.20
C SER A 290 -26.13 25.93 1.62
N GLU A 291 -26.52 24.68 1.75
CA GLU A 291 -26.63 24.02 3.03
C GLU A 291 -25.28 23.82 3.71
N ILE A 292 -24.18 23.71 2.96
CA ILE A 292 -22.82 23.65 3.52
C ILE A 292 -22.52 24.92 4.31
N TRP A 293 -22.84 26.08 3.74
CA TRP A 293 -22.59 27.38 4.38
C TRP A 293 -23.42 27.53 5.64
N ASN A 294 -24.71 27.17 5.59
CA ASN A 294 -25.60 27.20 6.77
C ASN A 294 -25.04 26.37 7.92
N VAL A 295 -24.47 25.20 7.61
CA VAL A 295 -23.81 24.36 8.66
C VAL A 295 -22.56 25.03 9.20
N TYR A 296 -21.75 25.69 8.38
CA TYR A 296 -20.57 26.42 8.85
C TYR A 296 -20.94 27.62 9.74
N GLU A 297 -22.01 28.34 9.42
CA GLU A 297 -22.54 29.39 10.29
C GLU A 297 -23.05 28.82 11.63
N GLU A 298 -23.74 27.68 11.60
CA GLU A 298 -24.17 26.98 12.80
C GLU A 298 -22.97 26.60 13.69
N ILE A 299 -21.90 26.06 13.09
CA ILE A 299 -20.67 25.70 13.81
C ILE A 299 -20.05 26.96 14.43
N GLY A 300 -19.92 28.04 13.67
CA GLY A 300 -19.36 29.30 14.15
C GLY A 300 -20.14 29.90 15.33
N LYS A 301 -21.47 29.86 15.27
CA LYS A 301 -22.34 30.32 16.36
C LYS A 301 -22.25 29.48 17.62
N LYS A 302 -22.11 28.15 17.47
CA LYS A 302 -22.11 27.21 18.64
C LYS A 302 -20.73 27.03 19.28
N PHE A 303 -19.67 27.04 18.50
CA PHE A 303 -18.31 26.63 18.94
C PHE A 303 -17.23 27.69 18.72
N GLY A 304 -17.61 28.85 18.19
CA GLY A 304 -16.66 29.88 17.76
C GLY A 304 -16.04 29.57 16.38
N ILE A 305 -15.41 30.59 15.83
CA ILE A 305 -14.74 30.51 14.51
C ILE A 305 -13.24 30.35 14.77
N ASP A 306 -12.72 29.17 14.52
CA ASP A 306 -11.29 28.87 14.56
C ASP A 306 -10.72 28.68 13.13
N ASP A 307 -9.42 28.59 12.99
CA ASP A 307 -8.76 28.41 11.70
C ASP A 307 -9.16 27.11 10.97
N GLY A 308 -9.58 26.08 11.72
CA GLY A 308 -10.14 24.86 11.15
C GLY A 308 -11.45 25.12 10.40
N LEU A 309 -12.34 25.93 10.97
CA LEU A 309 -13.59 26.35 10.31
C LEU A 309 -13.29 27.31 9.16
N ARG A 310 -12.41 28.29 9.38
CA ARG A 310 -11.99 29.24 8.31
C ARG A 310 -11.40 28.53 7.11
N SER A 311 -10.56 27.50 7.33
CA SER A 311 -9.99 26.68 6.26
C SER A 311 -11.06 25.99 5.41
N ARG A 312 -12.11 25.46 6.03
CA ARG A 312 -13.25 24.86 5.32
C ARG A 312 -14.08 25.90 4.57
N GLN A 313 -14.29 27.08 5.17
CA GLN A 313 -14.96 28.20 4.50
C GLN A 313 -14.18 28.70 3.29
N ALA A 314 -12.86 28.84 3.39
CA ALA A 314 -11.99 29.20 2.27
C ALA A 314 -12.08 28.14 1.15
N SER A 315 -11.99 26.84 1.49
CA SER A 315 -12.15 25.74 0.54
C SER A 315 -13.51 25.74 -0.16
N TYR A 316 -14.58 26.11 0.55
CA TYR A 316 -15.90 26.29 -0.02
C TYR A 316 -15.92 27.39 -1.09
N TYR A 317 -15.28 28.53 -0.85
CA TYR A 317 -15.15 29.61 -1.84
C TYR A 317 -14.27 29.20 -3.03
N LEU A 318 -13.15 28.50 -2.78
CA LEU A 318 -12.25 27.99 -3.83
C LEU A 318 -12.98 27.03 -4.78
N SER A 319 -13.82 26.12 -4.25
CA SER A 319 -14.62 25.22 -5.06
C SER A 319 -15.59 25.93 -6.01
N ARG A 320 -15.91 27.19 -5.71
CA ARG A 320 -16.79 28.09 -6.52
C ARG A 320 -16.01 29.07 -7.34
N LYS A 321 -14.71 28.96 -7.43
CA LYS A 321 -13.82 29.90 -8.14
C LYS A 321 -13.88 31.35 -7.58
N LYS A 322 -14.37 31.53 -6.35
CA LYS A 322 -14.41 32.78 -5.62
C LYS A 322 -13.12 32.99 -4.84
N ARG A 323 -12.04 33.27 -5.57
CA ARG A 323 -10.70 33.34 -5.01
C ARG A 323 -10.49 34.50 -4.04
N ASP A 324 -11.09 35.64 -4.33
CA ASP A 324 -10.98 36.82 -3.46
C ASP A 324 -11.65 36.60 -2.09
N ASP A 325 -12.82 35.95 -2.08
CA ASP A 325 -13.49 35.60 -0.84
C ASP A 325 -12.63 34.60 -0.03
N ALA A 326 -11.98 33.64 -0.70
CA ALA A 326 -11.07 32.68 -0.02
C ALA A 326 -9.85 33.41 0.56
N ARG A 327 -9.23 34.37 -0.18
CA ARG A 327 -8.12 35.16 0.35
C ARG A 327 -8.52 35.99 1.55
N ARG A 328 -9.73 36.59 1.54
CA ARG A 328 -10.25 37.30 2.70
C ARG A 328 -10.34 36.42 3.91
N ILE A 329 -10.90 35.21 3.79
CA ILE A 329 -10.99 34.25 4.90
C ILE A 329 -9.61 33.82 5.41
N TYR A 330 -8.63 33.56 4.52
CA TYR A 330 -7.27 33.26 4.96
C TYR A 330 -6.59 34.44 5.66
N GLY A 331 -6.94 35.68 5.29
CA GLY A 331 -6.48 36.89 5.98
C GLY A 331 -7.05 37.06 7.39
N GLU A 332 -8.13 36.35 7.73
CA GLU A 332 -8.77 36.36 9.07
C GLU A 332 -8.25 35.25 9.99
N PHE A 333 -7.26 34.46 9.57
CA PHE A 333 -6.70 33.37 10.40
C PHE A 333 -6.07 33.94 11.66
N GLU A 334 -6.26 33.22 12.79
CA GLU A 334 -5.58 33.50 14.07
C GLU A 334 -4.09 33.26 13.93
N ASP A 335 -3.71 32.18 13.26
CA ASP A 335 -2.34 31.97 12.79
C ASP A 335 -2.09 32.73 11.48
N VAL A 336 -1.69 33.98 11.63
CA VAL A 336 -1.43 34.91 10.51
C VAL A 336 -0.42 34.31 9.53
N VAL A 337 0.59 33.60 10.01
CA VAL A 337 1.64 32.97 9.18
C VAL A 337 1.06 31.91 8.26
N VAL A 338 0.22 31.04 8.81
CA VAL A 338 -0.47 30.00 8.03
C VAL A 338 -1.42 30.62 7.01
N GLY A 339 -2.18 31.64 7.41
CA GLY A 339 -3.09 32.37 6.52
C GLY A 339 -2.37 33.03 5.35
N GLN A 340 -1.29 33.76 5.63
CA GLN A 340 -0.48 34.43 4.60
C GLN A 340 0.20 33.41 3.67
N LYS A 341 0.74 32.31 4.18
CA LYS A 341 1.30 31.23 3.34
C LYS A 341 0.24 30.67 2.37
N ALA A 342 -1.00 30.48 2.83
CA ALA A 342 -2.11 30.03 1.96
C ALA A 342 -2.41 31.09 0.86
N ILE A 343 -2.44 32.37 1.20
CA ILE A 343 -2.65 33.47 0.23
C ILE A 343 -1.53 33.51 -0.82
N ALA A 344 -0.26 33.39 -0.40
CA ALA A 344 0.88 33.33 -1.32
C ALA A 344 0.76 32.13 -2.27
N GLY A 345 0.36 30.96 -1.76
CA GLY A 345 0.10 29.77 -2.58
C GLY A 345 -0.99 30.02 -3.64
N MET A 346 -2.08 30.69 -3.28
CA MET A 346 -3.14 31.05 -4.21
C MET A 346 -2.64 31.98 -5.33
N TYR A 347 -1.83 32.96 -4.99
CA TYR A 347 -1.22 33.86 -6.00
C TYR A 347 -0.32 33.10 -6.97
N LEU A 348 0.48 32.13 -6.45
CA LEU A 348 1.34 31.31 -7.29
C LEU A 348 0.57 30.39 -8.25
N GLU A 349 -0.60 29.87 -7.82
CA GLU A 349 -1.51 29.10 -8.67
C GLU A 349 -2.16 29.97 -9.76
N GLU A 350 -2.37 31.22 -9.48
CA GLU A 350 -2.90 32.21 -10.43
C GLU A 350 -1.83 32.77 -11.39
N GLY A 351 -0.57 32.41 -11.21
CA GLY A 351 0.56 32.99 -11.95
C GLY A 351 0.93 34.40 -11.51
N LYS A 352 0.34 34.93 -10.44
CA LYS A 352 0.60 36.26 -9.87
C LYS A 352 1.84 36.16 -8.94
N VAL A 353 2.99 35.98 -9.58
CA VAL A 353 4.24 35.69 -8.82
C VAL A 353 4.72 36.88 -8.02
N ASN A 354 4.53 38.10 -8.53
CA ASN A 354 4.94 39.34 -7.83
C ASN A 354 4.13 39.54 -6.55
N GLU A 355 2.83 39.30 -6.59
CA GLU A 355 1.96 39.37 -5.43
C GLU A 355 2.33 38.34 -4.37
N ALA A 356 2.72 37.15 -4.79
CA ALA A 356 3.23 36.15 -3.87
C ALA A 356 4.55 36.57 -3.19
N ILE A 357 5.44 37.23 -3.92
CA ILE A 357 6.69 37.80 -3.36
C ILE A 357 6.37 38.83 -2.27
N GLU A 358 5.42 39.73 -2.51
CA GLU A 358 5.05 40.73 -1.49
C GLU A 358 4.49 40.08 -0.23
N VAL A 359 3.68 39.01 -0.37
CA VAL A 359 3.19 38.26 0.79
C VAL A 359 4.35 37.60 1.57
N TYR A 360 5.30 36.98 0.86
CA TYR A 360 6.48 36.38 1.53
C TYR A 360 7.41 37.43 2.16
N ARG A 361 7.50 38.66 1.59
CA ARG A 361 8.22 39.76 2.22
C ARG A 361 7.56 40.19 3.53
N HIS A 362 6.24 40.29 3.54
CA HIS A 362 5.51 40.56 4.78
C HIS A 362 5.73 39.44 5.81
N LEU A 363 5.81 38.18 5.39
CA LEU A 363 6.14 37.07 6.27
C LEU A 363 7.55 37.18 6.88
N LEU A 364 8.53 37.76 6.19
CA LEU A 364 9.84 38.03 6.77
C LEU A 364 9.78 39.02 7.95
N GLU A 365 8.79 39.91 7.97
CA GLU A 365 8.61 40.90 9.04
C GLU A 365 7.98 40.29 10.30
N ILE A 366 7.04 39.35 10.11
CA ILE A 366 6.21 38.80 11.19
C ILE A 366 6.65 37.42 11.69
N ASP A 367 7.46 36.70 10.92
CA ASP A 367 7.91 35.32 11.20
C ASP A 367 9.42 35.19 10.96
N GLY A 368 10.20 36.03 11.69
CA GLY A 368 11.64 36.12 11.53
C GLY A 368 12.39 34.81 11.84
N ASP A 369 11.85 34.00 12.75
CA ASP A 369 12.45 32.70 13.15
C ASP A 369 12.46 31.71 11.96
N HIS A 370 11.56 31.85 11.00
CA HIS A 370 11.50 31.03 9.79
C HIS A 370 11.90 31.83 8.53
N SER A 371 12.65 32.90 8.68
CA SER A 371 13.08 33.77 7.57
C SER A 371 13.74 33.00 6.42
N GLY A 372 14.53 31.97 6.72
CA GLY A 372 15.12 31.10 5.70
C GLY A 372 14.10 30.42 4.80
N ASP A 373 12.94 30.00 5.32
CA ASP A 373 11.84 29.42 4.54
C ASP A 373 11.22 30.46 3.59
N HIS A 374 11.04 31.70 4.08
CA HIS A 374 10.47 32.77 3.32
C HIS A 374 11.42 33.23 2.21
N PHE A 375 12.73 33.38 2.53
CA PHE A 375 13.73 33.66 1.50
C PHE A 375 13.81 32.58 0.44
N TRP A 376 13.71 31.31 0.83
CA TRP A 376 13.63 30.20 -0.12
C TRP A 376 12.41 30.32 -1.04
N ALA A 377 11.25 30.64 -0.49
CA ALA A 377 10.02 30.84 -1.27
C ALA A 377 10.14 32.02 -2.22
N ILE A 378 10.71 33.16 -1.77
CA ILE A 378 10.97 34.34 -2.60
C ILE A 378 11.94 34.00 -3.73
N ALA A 379 13.02 33.26 -3.44
CA ALA A 379 13.96 32.82 -4.45
C ALA A 379 13.30 31.95 -5.53
N ASN A 380 12.46 31.01 -5.14
CA ASN A 380 11.67 30.18 -6.06
C ASN A 380 10.72 31.04 -6.92
N CYS A 381 10.14 32.09 -6.36
CA CYS A 381 9.33 33.03 -7.13
C CYS A 381 10.16 33.77 -8.19
N TYR A 382 11.37 34.22 -7.83
CA TYR A 382 12.27 34.85 -8.80
C TYR A 382 12.78 33.88 -9.87
N GLU A 383 13.00 32.60 -9.54
CA GLU A 383 13.28 31.56 -10.56
C GLU A 383 12.12 31.43 -11.57
N ARG A 384 10.84 31.46 -11.11
CA ARG A 384 9.68 31.43 -12.00
C ARG A 384 9.60 32.66 -12.92
N LEU A 385 10.08 33.81 -12.44
CA LEU A 385 10.19 35.04 -13.23
C LEU A 385 11.46 35.07 -14.10
N SER A 386 12.33 34.04 -14.00
CA SER A 386 13.65 34.00 -14.64
C SER A 386 14.58 35.15 -14.20
N ASP A 387 14.30 35.76 -13.05
CA ASP A 387 15.17 36.77 -12.43
C ASP A 387 16.21 36.08 -11.56
N TRP A 388 17.19 35.45 -12.21
CA TRP A 388 18.19 34.62 -11.58
C TRP A 388 19.06 35.37 -10.58
N ASN A 389 19.32 36.66 -10.82
CA ASN A 389 20.12 37.49 -9.90
C ASN A 389 19.40 37.71 -8.56
N LYS A 390 18.10 38.01 -8.59
CA LYS A 390 17.35 38.16 -7.36
C LYS A 390 17.09 36.82 -6.67
N ALA A 391 16.96 35.73 -7.44
CA ALA A 391 16.91 34.39 -6.89
C ALA A 391 18.17 34.07 -6.09
N ILE A 392 19.36 34.31 -6.67
CA ILE A 392 20.65 34.12 -5.99
C ILE A 392 20.74 34.95 -4.72
N ALA A 393 20.38 36.25 -4.80
CA ALA A 393 20.40 37.14 -3.64
C ALA A 393 19.50 36.62 -2.51
N SER A 394 18.34 36.09 -2.84
CA SER A 394 17.42 35.50 -1.86
C SER A 394 17.93 34.16 -1.29
N TYR A 395 18.46 33.27 -2.13
CA TYR A 395 19.04 32.01 -1.65
C TYR A 395 20.24 32.21 -0.73
N ARG A 396 21.01 33.27 -0.91
CA ARG A 396 22.15 33.61 -0.01
C ARG A 396 21.70 33.97 1.40
N GLN A 397 20.42 34.29 1.62
CA GLN A 397 19.85 34.53 2.94
C GLN A 397 19.35 33.26 3.61
N VAL A 398 19.43 32.13 2.90
CA VAL A 398 18.97 30.82 3.39
C VAL A 398 20.18 30.07 3.96
N ASP A 399 20.07 29.59 5.19
CA ASP A 399 21.07 28.73 5.82
C ASP A 399 20.64 27.27 5.78
N ARG A 400 20.83 26.65 4.59
CA ARG A 400 20.43 25.24 4.33
C ARG A 400 21.47 24.52 3.48
N PHE A 401 22.72 24.60 3.88
CA PHE A 401 23.77 23.86 3.18
C PHE A 401 23.47 22.34 3.19
N PRO A 402 23.58 21.65 2.05
CA PRO A 402 24.07 22.10 0.75
C PRO A 402 22.96 22.57 -0.23
N SER A 403 21.68 22.61 0.19
CA SER A 403 20.53 22.84 -0.71
C SER A 403 20.54 24.25 -1.33
N ASP A 404 20.84 25.26 -0.53
CA ASP A 404 20.96 26.66 -0.96
C ASP A 404 22.09 26.83 -1.99
N TYR A 405 23.24 26.20 -1.77
CA TYR A 405 24.34 26.20 -2.71
C TYR A 405 24.01 25.53 -4.04
N PHE A 406 23.27 24.40 -4.02
CA PHE A 406 22.76 23.79 -5.24
C PHE A 406 21.83 24.73 -6.01
N ALA A 407 20.93 25.42 -5.30
CA ALA A 407 20.01 26.35 -5.93
C ALA A 407 20.73 27.54 -6.53
N ILE A 408 21.69 28.14 -5.81
CA ILE A 408 22.54 29.25 -6.31
C ILE A 408 23.35 28.80 -7.52
N ALA A 409 23.99 27.62 -7.46
CA ALA A 409 24.77 27.10 -8.58
C ALA A 409 23.89 26.87 -9.83
N ARG A 410 22.68 26.39 -9.65
CA ARG A 410 21.70 26.25 -10.73
C ARG A 410 21.34 27.60 -11.36
N CYS A 411 21.14 28.63 -10.54
CA CYS A 411 20.87 29.98 -11.04
C CYS A 411 22.05 30.56 -11.81
N HIS A 412 23.30 30.40 -11.34
CA HIS A 412 24.49 30.78 -12.09
C HIS A 412 24.62 30.04 -13.43
N ARG A 413 24.26 28.75 -13.49
CA ARG A 413 24.20 28.04 -14.78
C ARG A 413 23.21 28.68 -15.74
N ARG A 414 22.04 29.08 -15.24
CA ARG A 414 21.00 29.74 -16.05
C ARG A 414 21.44 31.12 -16.59
N LEU A 415 22.32 31.80 -15.85
CA LEU A 415 22.95 33.05 -16.28
C LEU A 415 24.11 32.83 -17.25
N GLY A 416 24.55 31.57 -17.46
CA GLY A 416 25.77 31.28 -18.24
C GLY A 416 27.08 31.47 -17.44
N GLU A 417 26.96 31.73 -16.18
CA GLU A 417 28.12 31.93 -15.25
C GLU A 417 28.62 30.57 -14.77
N HIS A 418 29.16 29.80 -15.70
CA HIS A 418 29.52 28.39 -15.46
C HIS A 418 30.68 28.22 -14.48
N LYS A 419 31.61 29.20 -14.39
CA LYS A 419 32.73 29.15 -13.45
C LYS A 419 32.25 29.24 -12.02
N GLU A 420 31.37 30.18 -11.74
CA GLU A 420 30.72 30.42 -10.44
C GLU A 420 29.94 29.19 -9.97
N ALA A 421 29.15 28.61 -10.87
CA ALA A 421 28.43 27.38 -10.58
C ALA A 421 29.37 26.21 -10.20
N ILE A 422 30.47 26.04 -10.93
CA ILE A 422 31.48 24.98 -10.65
C ILE A 422 32.14 25.20 -9.29
N VAL A 423 32.45 26.45 -8.91
CA VAL A 423 33.00 26.77 -7.59
C VAL A 423 32.05 26.31 -6.48
N LEU A 424 30.76 26.64 -6.59
CA LEU A 424 29.75 26.24 -5.62
C LEU A 424 29.60 24.71 -5.55
N TYR A 425 29.51 24.01 -6.69
CA TYR A 425 29.46 22.56 -6.68
C TYR A 425 30.72 21.92 -6.06
N ASN A 426 31.88 22.50 -6.23
CA ASN A 426 33.09 22.03 -5.55
C ASN A 426 33.03 22.21 -4.04
N GLN A 427 32.42 23.29 -3.54
CA GLN A 427 32.15 23.47 -2.12
C GLN A 427 31.14 22.40 -1.60
N ILE A 428 30.08 22.10 -2.35
CA ILE A 428 29.10 21.07 -1.97
C ILE A 428 29.73 19.67 -1.85
N LYS A 429 30.78 19.37 -2.59
CA LYS A 429 31.49 18.07 -2.53
C LYS A 429 32.08 17.76 -1.14
N ILE A 430 32.22 18.73 -0.26
CA ILE A 430 32.64 18.54 1.13
C ILE A 430 31.58 17.74 1.90
N ALA A 431 30.29 17.90 1.55
CA ALA A 431 29.20 17.10 2.09
C ALA A 431 29.16 15.75 1.38
N GLU A 432 29.71 14.72 2.01
CA GLU A 432 29.89 13.38 1.44
C GLU A 432 28.62 12.82 0.74
N LYS A 433 27.46 12.96 1.38
CA LYS A 433 26.16 12.50 0.83
C LYS A 433 25.76 13.22 -0.46
N SER A 434 26.25 14.42 -0.70
CA SER A 434 25.93 15.26 -1.85
C SER A 434 27.03 15.31 -2.89
N ALA A 435 28.20 14.71 -2.60
CA ALA A 435 29.41 14.81 -3.42
C ALA A 435 29.21 14.17 -4.82
N SER A 436 28.48 13.07 -4.91
CA SER A 436 28.18 12.41 -6.20
C SER A 436 27.29 13.29 -7.08
N GLU A 437 26.24 13.90 -6.52
CA GLU A 437 25.35 14.79 -7.25
C GLU A 437 26.09 16.07 -7.69
N ALA A 438 26.86 16.68 -6.78
CA ALA A 438 27.65 17.85 -7.10
C ALA A 438 28.65 17.57 -8.24
N THR A 439 29.33 16.42 -8.21
CA THR A 439 30.27 16.03 -9.28
C THR A 439 29.55 15.83 -10.61
N LEU A 440 28.39 15.18 -10.62
CA LEU A 440 27.56 15.01 -11.80
C LEU A 440 27.13 16.37 -12.37
N GLN A 441 26.70 17.31 -11.52
CA GLN A 441 26.29 18.67 -11.94
C GLN A 441 27.45 19.49 -12.51
N ILE A 442 28.68 19.29 -12.02
CA ILE A 442 29.90 19.88 -12.64
C ILE A 442 30.05 19.38 -14.07
N GLY A 443 29.84 18.09 -14.31
CA GLY A 443 29.88 17.51 -15.68
C GLY A 443 28.90 18.19 -16.62
N PHE A 444 27.64 18.32 -16.21
CA PHE A 444 26.63 19.03 -16.98
C PHE A 444 26.95 20.53 -17.17
N THR A 445 27.57 21.16 -16.17
CA THR A 445 27.96 22.58 -16.27
C THR A 445 29.07 22.77 -17.30
N TYR A 446 30.08 21.88 -17.37
CA TYR A 446 31.11 21.92 -18.43
C TYR A 446 30.49 21.67 -19.81
N GLU A 447 29.50 20.82 -19.89
CA GLU A 447 28.79 20.56 -21.14
C GLU A 447 28.03 21.81 -21.65
N GLU A 448 27.31 22.49 -20.77
CA GLU A 448 26.67 23.79 -21.09
C GLU A 448 27.68 24.87 -21.48
N ALA A 449 28.86 24.86 -20.85
CA ALA A 449 29.96 25.71 -21.20
C ALA A 449 30.67 25.33 -22.52
N LYS A 450 30.20 24.28 -23.21
CA LYS A 450 30.78 23.71 -24.45
C LYS A 450 32.19 23.14 -24.28
N ASP A 451 32.65 22.91 -23.04
CA ASP A 451 33.90 22.23 -22.73
C ASP A 451 33.71 20.71 -22.67
N LYS A 452 33.60 20.11 -23.86
CA LYS A 452 33.30 18.69 -24.02
C LYS A 452 34.29 17.77 -23.30
N GLU A 453 35.60 18.15 -23.34
CA GLU A 453 36.64 17.34 -22.75
C GLU A 453 36.51 17.24 -21.24
N LYS A 454 36.34 18.40 -20.57
CA LYS A 454 36.14 18.41 -19.12
C LYS A 454 34.81 17.78 -18.71
N ALA A 455 33.76 17.93 -19.51
CA ALA A 455 32.50 17.27 -19.25
C ALA A 455 32.65 15.74 -19.22
N ILE A 456 33.28 15.16 -20.26
CA ILE A 456 33.52 13.71 -20.35
C ILE A 456 34.36 13.24 -19.17
N ARG A 457 35.50 13.88 -18.88
CA ARG A 457 36.36 13.54 -17.74
C ARG A 457 35.59 13.57 -16.42
N THR A 458 34.71 14.56 -16.23
CA THR A 458 33.93 14.70 -15.00
C THR A 458 32.88 13.60 -14.87
N PHE A 459 32.20 13.22 -15.94
CA PHE A 459 31.26 12.09 -15.93
C PHE A 459 31.99 10.76 -15.67
N GLN A 460 33.15 10.54 -16.27
CA GLN A 460 34.01 9.38 -15.99
C GLN A 460 34.45 9.35 -14.51
N LEU A 461 34.85 10.52 -13.95
CA LEU A 461 35.16 10.65 -12.53
C LEU A 461 33.97 10.29 -11.64
N THR A 462 32.75 10.69 -12.02
CA THR A 462 31.52 10.35 -11.28
C THR A 462 31.34 8.83 -11.23
N CYS A 463 31.49 8.16 -12.37
CA CYS A 463 31.39 6.70 -12.47
C CYS A 463 32.46 5.97 -11.65
N LYS A 464 33.70 6.47 -11.66
CA LYS A 464 34.83 5.87 -10.96
C LYS A 464 34.72 6.05 -9.43
N ARG A 465 34.43 7.28 -8.99
CA ARG A 465 34.48 7.65 -7.57
C ARG A 465 33.23 7.24 -6.78
N TYR A 466 32.07 7.16 -7.44
CA TYR A 466 30.79 6.88 -6.80
C TYR A 466 30.03 5.71 -7.45
N PRO A 467 30.67 4.53 -7.65
CA PRO A 467 30.16 3.47 -8.51
C PRO A 467 28.77 2.95 -8.12
N ASN A 468 28.45 3.00 -6.84
CA ASN A 468 27.18 2.50 -6.28
C ASN A 468 26.10 3.60 -6.18
N SER A 469 26.36 4.81 -6.71
CA SER A 469 25.40 5.90 -6.65
C SER A 469 24.49 5.95 -7.89
N PRO A 470 23.23 6.39 -7.75
CA PRO A 470 22.37 6.67 -8.89
C PRO A 470 22.97 7.69 -9.87
N GLN A 471 23.82 8.59 -9.37
CA GLN A 471 24.51 9.59 -10.16
C GLN A 471 25.56 8.99 -11.09
N ALA A 472 26.26 7.95 -10.64
CA ALA A 472 27.19 7.22 -11.51
C ALA A 472 26.45 6.50 -12.64
N SER A 473 25.30 5.88 -12.36
CA SER A 473 24.47 5.27 -13.40
C SER A 473 23.96 6.30 -14.43
N ARG A 474 23.58 7.50 -13.96
CA ARG A 474 23.18 8.62 -14.85
C ARG A 474 24.36 9.12 -15.68
N ALA A 475 25.54 9.28 -15.10
CA ALA A 475 26.76 9.68 -15.82
C ALA A 475 27.15 8.64 -16.87
N HIS A 476 27.12 7.35 -16.52
CA HIS A 476 27.39 6.25 -17.43
C HIS A 476 26.44 6.25 -18.63
N ALA A 477 25.14 6.29 -18.37
CA ALA A 477 24.13 6.36 -19.44
C ALA A 477 24.31 7.60 -20.33
N HIS A 478 24.67 8.74 -19.75
CA HIS A 478 24.92 9.97 -20.49
C HIS A 478 26.16 9.87 -21.37
N LEU A 479 27.26 9.30 -20.86
CA LEU A 479 28.49 9.04 -21.63
C LEU A 479 28.20 8.10 -22.80
N GLN A 480 27.47 7.03 -22.58
CA GLN A 480 27.11 6.06 -23.61
C GLN A 480 26.21 6.68 -24.70
N ASN A 481 25.13 7.32 -24.30
CA ASN A 481 24.10 7.80 -25.23
C ASN A 481 24.57 9.04 -26.04
N LYS A 482 25.32 9.94 -25.43
CA LYS A 482 25.69 11.22 -26.06
C LYS A 482 27.07 11.22 -26.67
N TYR A 483 28.02 10.48 -26.08
CA TYR A 483 29.42 10.50 -26.47
C TYR A 483 29.89 9.16 -27.04
N ASN A 484 29.07 8.11 -26.95
CA ASN A 484 29.41 6.74 -27.37
C ASN A 484 30.64 6.19 -26.60
N ILE A 485 30.75 6.54 -25.32
CA ILE A 485 31.84 6.13 -24.43
C ILE A 485 31.31 5.15 -23.41
N ASN A 486 31.87 3.94 -23.37
CA ASN A 486 31.57 2.94 -22.35
C ASN A 486 32.60 3.05 -21.21
N VAL A 487 32.13 3.09 -19.98
CA VAL A 487 32.94 3.18 -18.77
C VAL A 487 32.51 2.09 -17.79
N THR A 488 33.45 1.40 -17.17
CA THR A 488 33.16 0.45 -16.10
C THR A 488 32.95 1.20 -14.80
N LEU A 489 31.84 0.96 -14.11
CA LEU A 489 31.59 1.55 -12.80
C LEU A 489 32.62 1.03 -11.79
N GLY A 490 33.39 1.95 -11.15
CA GLY A 490 34.46 1.58 -10.21
C GLY A 490 35.75 1.04 -10.85
N GLY A 491 35.84 0.97 -12.16
CA GLY A 491 37.02 0.49 -12.87
C GLY A 491 38.19 1.44 -12.84
N THR A 492 39.40 0.90 -12.96
CA THR A 492 40.62 1.66 -13.29
C THR A 492 40.54 2.12 -14.74
N GLU A 493 41.06 3.31 -15.05
CA GLU A 493 41.21 3.75 -16.44
C GLU A 493 41.97 2.67 -17.21
N GLN A 494 41.35 2.10 -18.25
CA GLN A 494 42.10 1.47 -19.32
C GLN A 494 42.61 2.64 -20.19
N GLU A 495 43.93 2.72 -20.30
CA GLU A 495 44.65 3.62 -21.19
C GLU A 495 44.18 3.50 -22.65
#